data_9f63c2a01e774bf3171ab6115e19eb8a
#
_entry.id   9f63c2a01e774bf3171ab6115e19eb8a
#
_cell.length_a   1.000
_cell.length_b   1.000
_cell.length_c   1.000
_cell.angle_alpha   90.00
_cell.angle_beta   90.00
_cell.angle_gamma   90.00
#
_symmetry.space_group_name_H-M   'P 1'
#
loop_
_entity.id
_entity.type
_entity.pdbx_description
1 polymer ?
#
loop_
_entity_poly.entity_id
_entity_poly.type
_entity_poly.pdbx_seq_one_letter_code
_entity_poly.pdbx_strand_id
1 'polypeptide(L)'
;MSKADEEDYPLCFRLDSGKQKGKLDDQECFPEITIIEKLRGKRQMAKGNNTKAKIARVAWKLFHEKGYEETTIDEIILQSGTSKGSFYHYYSGKDELLASLPEIFDAKYEEVMQALDPEMDSFDKLMTLCFSVHDLIESDIPVGLLASLYSSQVVTKGDKHLLNQNRFYYKMVNQLVDEGQRRGQITRSMPYYEIAHMYALCERAIIYDYCISDGGYALGEYTRKTMPLLFGGVRVKQEV
;
A
#
# COMPACT_ATOMS: atom_id res chain seq x y z
N MET A 1 -6.09 7.61 53.44
CA MET A 1 -6.55 7.22 52.11
C MET A 1 -6.10 8.27 51.13
N SER A 2 -5.00 7.96 50.48
CA SER A 2 -4.22 8.82 49.61
C SER A 2 -4.74 8.71 48.18
N LYS A 3 -4.93 9.86 47.53
CA LYS A 3 -5.08 9.99 46.09
C LYS A 3 -3.71 9.77 45.50
N ALA A 4 -3.55 8.78 44.65
CA ALA A 4 -2.37 8.58 43.83
C ALA A 4 -2.83 8.32 42.39
N ASP A 5 -2.42 9.21 41.54
CA ASP A 5 -1.88 9.09 40.21
C ASP A 5 -2.78 8.48 39.11
N GLU A 6 -3.63 9.35 38.56
CA GLU A 6 -4.02 9.31 37.15
C GLU A 6 -2.82 9.83 36.34
N GLU A 7 -1.95 8.95 35.90
CA GLU A 7 -0.94 9.29 34.90
C GLU A 7 -1.56 9.40 33.50
N ASP A 8 -1.39 10.58 32.95
CA ASP A 8 -1.76 11.06 31.62
C ASP A 8 -1.35 10.09 30.51
N TYR A 9 -2.33 9.44 29.89
CA TYR A 9 -2.19 9.01 28.50
C TYR A 9 -2.42 10.24 27.62
N PRO A 10 -1.47 10.59 26.72
CA PRO A 10 -1.72 11.69 25.80
C PRO A 10 -2.77 11.28 24.76
N LEU A 11 -3.99 11.69 24.99
CA LEU A 11 -5.07 11.73 24.00
C LEU A 11 -4.72 12.79 22.94
N CYS A 12 -3.95 12.41 21.93
CA CYS A 12 -3.74 13.20 20.73
C CYS A 12 -4.77 12.89 19.66
N PHE A 13 -6.04 13.24 19.89
CA PHE A 13 -6.99 13.46 18.82
C PHE A 13 -7.93 14.59 19.20
N ARG A 14 -7.43 15.83 19.08
CA ARG A 14 -8.31 17.00 18.92
C ARG A 14 -8.56 17.17 17.44
N LEU A 15 -9.75 16.83 17.02
CA LEU A 15 -10.31 17.24 15.73
C LEU A 15 -10.48 18.76 15.75
N ASP A 16 -9.56 19.47 15.14
CA ASP A 16 -9.72 20.90 14.86
C ASP A 16 -10.46 21.06 13.52
N SER A 17 -11.77 21.28 13.62
CA SER A 17 -12.67 21.54 12.50
C SER A 17 -12.55 22.99 12.05
N GLY A 18 -11.50 23.31 11.29
CA GLY A 18 -11.29 24.68 10.80
C GLY A 18 -10.29 24.78 9.68
N LYS A 19 -10.58 24.28 8.49
CA LYS A 19 -9.89 24.72 7.27
C LYS A 19 -10.87 25.30 6.25
N GLN A 20 -10.70 26.59 6.02
CA GLN A 20 -11.34 27.38 4.99
C GLN A 20 -11.07 26.78 3.61
N LYS A 21 -12.12 26.69 2.79
CA LYS A 21 -12.05 26.43 1.36
C LYS A 21 -11.34 27.59 0.64
N GLY A 22 -10.05 27.44 0.37
CA GLY A 22 -9.36 28.24 -0.63
C GLY A 22 -9.68 27.68 -2.02
N LYS A 23 -10.05 28.57 -2.96
CA LYS A 23 -10.15 28.23 -4.38
C LYS A 23 -8.75 27.84 -4.88
N LEU A 24 -8.59 26.62 -5.36
CA LEU A 24 -7.40 26.14 -6.05
C LEU A 24 -7.57 26.38 -7.56
N ASP A 25 -6.53 26.94 -8.17
CA ASP A 25 -6.43 27.18 -9.62
C ASP A 25 -6.32 25.85 -10.39
N ASP A 26 -6.97 25.83 -11.56
CA ASP A 26 -7.17 24.64 -12.44
C ASP A 26 -5.92 24.15 -13.19
N GLN A 27 -4.70 24.20 -12.60
CA GLN A 27 -3.45 23.78 -13.27
C GLN A 27 -2.48 22.98 -12.43
N GLU A 28 -2.90 22.32 -11.36
CA GLU A 28 -1.99 21.39 -10.69
C GLU A 28 -2.12 19.97 -11.28
N CYS A 29 -1.06 19.58 -11.98
CA CYS A 29 -0.80 18.28 -12.58
C CYS A 29 -0.89 17.18 -11.51
N PHE A 30 -1.88 16.29 -11.62
CA PHE A 30 -2.12 15.22 -10.67
C PHE A 30 -0.93 14.26 -10.57
N PRO A 31 -0.36 13.98 -9.38
CA PRO A 31 0.75 13.06 -9.19
C PRO A 31 0.45 11.62 -9.65
N GLU A 32 -0.84 11.24 -9.71
CA GLU A 32 -1.31 9.91 -10.12
C GLU A 32 -0.99 9.54 -11.58
N ILE A 33 -0.90 10.53 -12.49
CA ILE A 33 -0.46 10.32 -13.88
C ILE A 33 1.00 9.83 -13.89
N THR A 34 1.79 10.30 -12.95
CA THR A 34 3.23 10.01 -12.85
C THR A 34 3.51 8.54 -12.46
N ILE A 35 2.68 7.91 -11.63
CA ILE A 35 2.89 6.50 -11.22
C ILE A 35 2.62 5.56 -12.40
N ILE A 36 1.49 5.76 -13.08
CA ILE A 36 1.13 4.94 -14.25
C ILE A 36 2.12 5.17 -15.40
N GLU A 37 2.66 6.38 -15.52
CA GLU A 37 3.71 6.70 -16.51
C GLU A 37 5.08 6.16 -16.11
N LYS A 38 5.45 6.15 -14.84
CA LYS A 38 6.66 5.50 -14.32
C LYS A 38 6.61 3.97 -14.52
N LEU A 39 5.43 3.35 -14.34
CA LEU A 39 5.22 1.94 -14.68
C LEU A 39 5.32 1.65 -16.19
N ARG A 40 5.07 2.65 -17.04
CA ARG A 40 5.23 2.56 -18.51
C ARG A 40 6.70 2.53 -18.98
N GLY A 41 7.61 3.14 -18.25
CA GLY A 41 9.02 3.34 -18.71
C GLY A 41 9.84 2.07 -18.84
N LYS A 42 9.35 0.91 -18.37
CA LYS A 42 10.15 -0.34 -18.34
C LYS A 42 9.57 -1.53 -19.11
N ARG A 43 8.40 -1.41 -19.77
CA ARG A 43 7.90 -2.46 -20.67
C ARG A 43 7.31 -1.85 -21.94
N GLN A 44 7.93 -2.11 -23.10
CA GLN A 44 7.29 -1.97 -24.42
C GLN A 44 6.09 -2.91 -24.46
N MET A 45 4.88 -2.34 -24.26
CA MET A 45 3.65 -3.11 -24.13
C MET A 45 2.93 -3.21 -25.48
N ALA A 46 2.53 -4.43 -25.87
CA ALA A 46 1.65 -4.73 -26.99
C ALA A 46 0.32 -3.92 -26.90
N LYS A 47 -0.32 -3.67 -28.06
CA LYS A 47 -1.53 -2.81 -28.18
C LYS A 47 -2.66 -3.12 -27.17
N GLY A 48 -2.85 -4.38 -26.77
CA GLY A 48 -3.85 -4.80 -25.77
C GLY A 48 -3.57 -4.29 -24.34
N ASN A 49 -2.31 -4.18 -23.94
CA ASN A 49 -1.91 -3.66 -22.65
C ASN A 49 -2.21 -2.16 -22.47
N ASN A 50 -2.30 -1.40 -23.57
CA ASN A 50 -2.64 0.02 -23.53
C ASN A 50 -4.11 0.24 -23.16
N THR A 51 -5.03 -0.61 -23.62
CA THR A 51 -6.47 -0.50 -23.32
C THR A 51 -6.75 -0.86 -21.85
N LYS A 52 -6.17 -1.96 -21.35
CA LYS A 52 -6.28 -2.36 -19.94
C LYS A 52 -5.81 -1.23 -19.01
N ALA A 53 -4.63 -0.70 -19.25
CA ALA A 53 -4.05 0.40 -18.48
C ALA A 53 -4.87 1.71 -18.58
N LYS A 54 -5.48 1.99 -19.75
CA LYS A 54 -6.35 3.14 -19.95
C LYS A 54 -7.62 3.05 -19.11
N ILE A 55 -8.26 1.88 -19.09
CA ILE A 55 -9.46 1.62 -18.28
C ILE A 55 -9.13 1.80 -16.79
N ALA A 56 -8.06 1.17 -16.30
CA ALA A 56 -7.64 1.27 -14.91
C ALA A 56 -7.39 2.73 -14.48
N ARG A 57 -6.66 3.50 -15.29
CA ARG A 57 -6.36 4.92 -15.01
C ARG A 57 -7.61 5.76 -14.87
N VAL A 58 -8.56 5.61 -15.79
CA VAL A 58 -9.82 6.35 -15.74
C VAL A 58 -10.66 5.93 -14.55
N ALA A 59 -10.71 4.64 -14.23
CA ALA A 59 -11.42 4.14 -13.07
C ALA A 59 -10.84 4.71 -11.77
N TRP A 60 -9.51 4.73 -11.63
CA TRP A 60 -8.86 5.25 -10.43
C TRP A 60 -9.03 6.77 -10.28
N LYS A 61 -9.00 7.52 -11.39
CA LYS A 61 -9.34 8.94 -11.38
C LYS A 61 -10.76 9.15 -10.86
N LEU A 62 -11.73 8.39 -11.37
CA LEU A 62 -13.13 8.46 -10.92
C LEU A 62 -13.30 8.03 -9.46
N PHE A 63 -12.61 6.98 -9.02
CA PHE A 63 -12.62 6.55 -7.62
C PHE A 63 -12.07 7.63 -6.68
N HIS A 64 -11.07 8.38 -7.13
CA HIS A 64 -10.54 9.51 -6.38
C HIS A 64 -11.52 10.70 -6.32
N GLU A 65 -12.11 11.06 -7.46
CA GLU A 65 -12.97 12.25 -7.59
C GLU A 65 -14.33 12.07 -6.92
N LYS A 66 -14.91 10.89 -7.02
CA LYS A 66 -16.30 10.59 -6.59
C LYS A 66 -16.41 9.54 -5.49
N GLY A 67 -15.35 8.80 -5.22
CA GLY A 67 -15.38 7.62 -4.39
C GLY A 67 -15.66 6.33 -5.19
N TYR A 68 -15.28 5.20 -4.60
CA TYR A 68 -15.43 3.88 -5.23
C TYR A 68 -16.91 3.51 -5.44
N GLU A 69 -17.76 3.73 -4.43
CA GLU A 69 -19.17 3.34 -4.47
C GLU A 69 -19.95 4.13 -5.53
N GLU A 70 -19.73 5.43 -5.62
CA GLU A 70 -20.44 6.34 -6.52
C GLU A 70 -19.98 6.25 -7.99
N THR A 71 -18.85 5.59 -8.26
CA THR A 71 -18.34 5.39 -9.61
C THR A 71 -19.01 4.21 -10.28
N THR A 72 -19.54 4.42 -11.49
CA THR A 72 -20.19 3.37 -12.28
C THR A 72 -19.30 2.83 -13.40
N ILE A 73 -19.51 1.57 -13.78
CA ILE A 73 -18.78 0.96 -14.91
C ILE A 73 -19.08 1.71 -16.23
N ASP A 74 -20.32 2.18 -16.42
CA ASP A 74 -20.70 2.90 -17.63
C ASP A 74 -19.97 4.27 -17.73
N GLU A 75 -19.72 4.95 -16.61
CA GLU A 75 -18.88 6.16 -16.57
C GLU A 75 -17.41 5.85 -16.91
N ILE A 76 -16.88 4.76 -16.38
CA ILE A 76 -15.50 4.31 -16.69
C ILE A 76 -15.38 4.02 -18.20
N ILE A 77 -16.33 3.32 -18.78
CA ILE A 77 -16.39 3.02 -20.21
C ILE A 77 -16.43 4.31 -21.03
N LEU A 78 -17.34 5.21 -20.67
CA LEU A 78 -17.53 6.50 -21.37
C LEU A 78 -16.25 7.34 -21.32
N GLN A 79 -15.69 7.58 -20.15
CA GLN A 79 -14.50 8.42 -20.00
C GLN A 79 -13.23 7.78 -20.55
N SER A 80 -13.12 6.44 -20.49
CA SER A 80 -11.99 5.74 -21.10
C SER A 80 -12.11 5.66 -22.62
N GLY A 81 -13.26 6.01 -23.20
CA GLY A 81 -13.52 5.87 -24.64
C GLY A 81 -13.35 4.43 -25.13
N THR A 82 -13.68 3.46 -24.29
CA THR A 82 -13.64 2.04 -24.63
C THR A 82 -15.05 1.51 -24.87
N SER A 83 -15.16 0.33 -25.47
CA SER A 83 -16.46 -0.34 -25.58
C SER A 83 -16.75 -1.17 -24.31
N LYS A 84 -18.03 -1.45 -24.07
CA LYS A 84 -18.47 -2.34 -22.99
C LYS A 84 -17.84 -3.74 -23.12
N GLY A 85 -17.73 -4.26 -24.33
CA GLY A 85 -17.03 -5.52 -24.62
C GLY A 85 -15.54 -5.46 -24.28
N SER A 86 -14.85 -4.34 -24.57
CA SER A 86 -13.45 -4.14 -24.19
C SER A 86 -13.28 -4.07 -22.69
N PHE A 87 -14.18 -3.43 -21.96
CA PHE A 87 -14.13 -3.38 -20.51
C PHE A 87 -14.21 -4.80 -19.92
N TYR A 88 -15.27 -5.53 -20.26
CA TYR A 88 -15.51 -6.88 -19.72
C TYR A 88 -14.52 -7.95 -20.24
N HIS A 89 -13.76 -7.64 -21.30
CA HIS A 89 -12.63 -8.48 -21.70
C HIS A 89 -11.46 -8.41 -20.71
N TYR A 90 -11.26 -7.24 -20.05
CA TYR A 90 -10.13 -7.02 -19.14
C TYR A 90 -10.51 -7.06 -17.66
N TYR A 91 -11.76 -6.72 -17.32
CA TYR A 91 -12.23 -6.60 -15.93
C TYR A 91 -13.67 -7.10 -15.82
N SER A 92 -13.91 -8.01 -14.89
CA SER A 92 -15.26 -8.54 -14.62
C SER A 92 -16.16 -7.52 -13.90
N GLY A 93 -15.54 -6.51 -13.26
CA GLY A 93 -16.25 -5.47 -12.51
C GLY A 93 -15.32 -4.47 -11.85
N LYS A 94 -15.90 -3.59 -11.02
CA LYS A 94 -15.13 -2.60 -10.24
C LYS A 94 -14.17 -3.28 -9.26
N ASP A 95 -14.56 -4.40 -8.68
CA ASP A 95 -13.73 -5.14 -7.70
C ASP A 95 -12.42 -5.64 -8.30
N GLU A 96 -12.44 -6.04 -9.59
CA GLU A 96 -11.23 -6.48 -10.27
C GLU A 96 -10.31 -5.30 -10.60
N LEU A 97 -10.87 -4.12 -10.87
CA LEU A 97 -10.09 -2.88 -10.97
C LEU A 97 -9.42 -2.54 -9.63
N LEU A 98 -10.17 -2.64 -8.54
CA LEU A 98 -9.64 -2.42 -7.20
C LEU A 98 -8.54 -3.44 -6.84
N ALA A 99 -8.71 -4.69 -7.27
CA ALA A 99 -7.74 -5.76 -7.08
C ALA A 99 -6.42 -5.54 -7.83
N SER A 100 -6.34 -4.59 -8.76
CA SER A 100 -5.09 -4.21 -9.44
C SER A 100 -4.21 -3.25 -8.62
N LEU A 101 -4.74 -2.64 -7.55
CA LEU A 101 -3.99 -1.72 -6.69
C LEU A 101 -2.74 -2.37 -6.03
N PRO A 102 -2.78 -3.61 -5.55
CA PRO A 102 -1.60 -4.30 -5.06
C PRO A 102 -0.46 -4.46 -6.07
N GLU A 103 -0.75 -4.43 -7.39
CA GLU A 103 0.28 -4.48 -8.43
C GLU A 103 1.16 -3.22 -8.42
N ILE A 104 0.61 -2.07 -8.01
CA ILE A 104 1.38 -0.82 -7.85
C ILE A 104 2.33 -0.93 -6.68
N PHE A 105 1.86 -1.47 -5.56
CA PHE A 105 2.71 -1.69 -4.40
C PHE A 105 3.85 -2.66 -4.74
N ASP A 106 3.54 -3.75 -5.46
CA ASP A 106 4.55 -4.71 -5.91
C ASP A 106 5.59 -4.07 -6.83
N ALA A 107 5.17 -3.21 -7.75
CA ALA A 107 6.09 -2.47 -8.62
C ALA A 107 7.01 -1.52 -7.84
N LYS A 108 6.48 -0.87 -6.78
CA LYS A 108 7.31 -0.01 -5.92
C LYS A 108 8.30 -0.83 -5.08
N TYR A 109 7.88 -1.96 -4.53
CA TYR A 109 8.78 -2.87 -3.84
C TYR A 109 9.91 -3.35 -4.76
N GLU A 110 9.60 -3.71 -6.02
CA GLU A 110 10.60 -4.12 -7.01
C GLU A 110 11.57 -2.99 -7.35
N GLU A 111 11.08 -1.76 -7.55
CA GLU A 111 11.91 -0.57 -7.80
C GLU A 111 12.89 -0.32 -6.65
N VAL A 112 12.38 -0.28 -5.42
CA VAL A 112 13.21 -0.02 -4.24
C VAL A 112 14.22 -1.16 -4.04
N MET A 113 13.79 -2.41 -4.14
CA MET A 113 14.66 -3.58 -3.98
C MET A 113 15.84 -3.58 -4.96
N GLN A 114 15.64 -3.13 -6.20
CA GLN A 114 16.71 -2.99 -7.20
C GLN A 114 17.72 -1.88 -6.87
N ALA A 115 17.31 -0.89 -6.09
CA ALA A 115 18.15 0.25 -5.70
C ALA A 115 18.90 0.04 -4.37
N LEU A 116 18.49 -0.95 -3.57
CA LEU A 116 19.14 -1.23 -2.29
C LEU A 116 20.54 -1.83 -2.48
N ASP A 117 21.44 -1.50 -1.56
CA ASP A 117 22.74 -2.16 -1.44
C ASP A 117 22.53 -3.66 -1.15
N PRO A 118 23.06 -4.58 -1.99
CA PRO A 118 22.98 -6.01 -1.74
C PRO A 118 23.51 -6.43 -0.35
N GLU A 119 24.51 -5.74 0.17
CA GLU A 119 25.15 -6.02 1.47
C GLU A 119 24.40 -5.42 2.67
N MET A 120 23.41 -4.55 2.44
CA MET A 120 22.58 -3.99 3.52
C MET A 120 22.00 -5.12 4.39
N ASP A 121 21.88 -4.85 5.69
CA ASP A 121 21.23 -5.74 6.65
C ASP A 121 19.78 -6.05 6.22
N SER A 122 19.38 -7.33 6.29
CA SER A 122 18.08 -7.79 5.79
C SER A 122 16.91 -7.15 6.55
N PHE A 123 17.06 -6.89 7.86
CA PHE A 123 16.05 -6.18 8.63
C PHE A 123 15.92 -4.72 8.15
N ASP A 124 17.05 -4.05 7.89
CA ASP A 124 17.05 -2.67 7.42
C ASP A 124 16.51 -2.56 5.98
N LYS A 125 16.74 -3.59 5.13
CA LYS A 125 16.07 -3.71 3.80
C LYS A 125 14.55 -3.75 3.97
N LEU A 126 14.04 -4.62 4.86
CA LEU A 126 12.60 -4.73 5.13
C LEU A 126 12.00 -3.40 5.62
N MET A 127 12.68 -2.69 6.53
CA MET A 127 12.24 -1.38 7.00
C MET A 127 12.20 -0.35 5.87
N THR A 128 13.25 -0.28 5.04
CA THR A 128 13.33 0.67 3.92
C THR A 128 12.22 0.42 2.90
N LEU A 129 11.93 -0.83 2.59
CA LEU A 129 10.85 -1.23 1.69
C LEU A 129 9.49 -0.81 2.23
N CYS A 130 9.20 -1.11 3.50
CA CYS A 130 7.97 -0.70 4.18
C CYS A 130 7.78 0.82 4.13
N PHE A 131 8.81 1.58 4.54
CA PHE A 131 8.74 3.05 4.56
C PHE A 131 8.46 3.62 3.17
N SER A 132 9.16 3.12 2.16
CA SER A 132 9.01 3.61 0.78
C SER A 132 7.62 3.37 0.20
N VAL A 133 6.99 2.24 0.52
CA VAL A 133 5.63 1.93 0.05
C VAL A 133 4.58 2.71 0.85
N HIS A 134 4.79 2.91 2.15
CA HIS A 134 3.87 3.73 2.96
C HIS A 134 3.94 5.21 2.59
N ASP A 135 5.13 5.74 2.21
CA ASP A 135 5.26 7.08 1.63
C ASP A 135 4.49 7.20 0.29
N LEU A 136 4.59 6.18 -0.57
CA LEU A 136 3.82 6.12 -1.82
C LEU A 136 2.31 6.09 -1.55
N ILE A 137 1.87 5.29 -0.58
CA ILE A 137 0.45 5.20 -0.20
C ILE A 137 -0.05 6.57 0.27
N GLU A 138 0.69 7.24 1.15
CA GLU A 138 0.32 8.54 1.69
C GLU A 138 0.22 9.61 0.60
N SER A 139 1.20 9.64 -0.34
CA SER A 139 1.28 10.68 -1.36
C SER A 139 0.33 10.48 -2.53
N ASP A 140 0.09 9.23 -2.92
CA ASP A 140 -0.45 8.91 -4.24
C ASP A 140 -1.75 8.09 -4.22
N ILE A 141 -2.11 7.51 -3.08
CA ILE A 141 -3.29 6.63 -2.98
C ILE A 141 -4.36 7.27 -2.10
N PRO A 142 -5.53 7.64 -2.67
CA PRO A 142 -6.64 8.15 -1.86
C PRO A 142 -7.03 7.17 -0.76
N VAL A 143 -7.16 7.66 0.47
CA VAL A 143 -7.49 6.81 1.63
C VAL A 143 -8.79 6.03 1.43
N GLY A 144 -9.80 6.64 0.82
CA GLY A 144 -11.07 5.97 0.52
C GLY A 144 -10.94 4.80 -0.47
N LEU A 145 -10.02 4.90 -1.45
CA LEU A 145 -9.72 3.80 -2.36
C LEU A 145 -8.99 2.66 -1.64
N LEU A 146 -8.03 3.00 -0.78
CA LEU A 146 -7.31 2.04 0.05
C LEU A 146 -8.25 1.32 1.03
N ALA A 147 -9.15 2.06 1.69
CA ALA A 147 -10.17 1.54 2.58
C ALA A 147 -11.13 0.58 1.85
N SER A 148 -11.55 0.93 0.62
CA SER A 148 -12.38 0.06 -0.23
C SER A 148 -11.64 -1.24 -0.59
N LEU A 149 -10.34 -1.18 -0.90
CA LEU A 149 -9.53 -2.39 -1.11
C LEU A 149 -9.52 -3.27 0.13
N TYR A 150 -9.20 -2.73 1.30
CA TYR A 150 -9.14 -3.50 2.55
C TYR A 150 -10.50 -4.08 2.93
N SER A 151 -11.57 -3.29 2.83
CA SER A 151 -12.95 -3.73 3.07
C SER A 151 -13.33 -4.90 2.15
N SER A 152 -13.04 -4.79 0.86
CA SER A 152 -13.32 -5.86 -0.11
C SER A 152 -12.62 -7.16 0.27
N GLN A 153 -11.39 -7.09 0.80
CA GLN A 153 -10.65 -8.28 1.24
C GLN A 153 -11.29 -8.98 2.44
N VAL A 154 -12.04 -8.29 3.27
CA VAL A 154 -12.76 -8.89 4.42
C VAL A 154 -14.04 -9.58 3.93
N VAL A 155 -14.83 -8.93 3.08
CA VAL A 155 -16.16 -9.41 2.68
C VAL A 155 -16.16 -10.39 1.53
N THR A 156 -15.17 -10.32 0.63
CA THR A 156 -15.07 -11.22 -0.53
C THR A 156 -14.88 -12.67 -0.09
N LYS A 157 -15.66 -13.58 -0.67
CA LYS A 157 -15.47 -15.03 -0.55
C LYS A 157 -14.52 -15.52 -1.65
N GLY A 158 -13.56 -16.39 -1.30
CA GLY A 158 -12.57 -16.94 -2.25
C GLY A 158 -11.22 -16.23 -2.16
N ASP A 159 -10.55 -16.04 -3.30
CA ASP A 159 -9.18 -15.54 -3.36
C ASP A 159 -9.06 -14.10 -2.83
N LYS A 160 -8.10 -13.91 -1.95
CA LYS A 160 -7.78 -12.61 -1.36
C LYS A 160 -6.52 -12.05 -2.04
N HIS A 161 -6.67 -11.03 -2.85
CA HIS A 161 -5.55 -10.46 -3.62
C HIS A 161 -4.41 -9.97 -2.72
N LEU A 162 -4.73 -9.36 -1.56
CA LEU A 162 -3.71 -8.93 -0.59
C LEU A 162 -2.97 -10.10 0.07
N LEU A 163 -3.53 -11.31 0.08
CA LEU A 163 -2.93 -12.51 0.68
C LEU A 163 -2.34 -13.47 -0.36
N ASN A 164 -2.37 -13.12 -1.65
CA ASN A 164 -1.86 -13.97 -2.71
C ASN A 164 -0.34 -14.17 -2.60
N GLN A 165 0.07 -15.37 -2.23
CA GLN A 165 1.48 -15.75 -2.03
C GLN A 165 2.33 -15.72 -3.31
N ASN A 166 1.68 -15.65 -4.49
CA ASN A 166 2.39 -15.53 -5.77
C ASN A 166 2.85 -14.10 -6.09
N ARG A 167 2.40 -13.10 -5.33
CA ARG A 167 2.83 -11.71 -5.50
C ARG A 167 4.32 -11.55 -5.23
N PHE A 168 4.92 -10.56 -5.92
CA PHE A 168 6.31 -10.16 -5.70
C PHE A 168 6.59 -9.85 -4.24
N TYR A 169 5.69 -9.12 -3.58
CA TYR A 169 5.76 -8.79 -2.16
C TYR A 169 6.08 -10.00 -1.27
N TYR A 170 5.28 -11.06 -1.32
CA TYR A 170 5.49 -12.22 -0.45
C TYR A 170 6.77 -12.97 -0.76
N LYS A 171 7.12 -13.11 -2.03
CA LYS A 171 8.39 -13.74 -2.46
C LYS A 171 9.58 -12.97 -1.91
N MET A 172 9.55 -11.63 -2.05
CA MET A 172 10.59 -10.73 -1.57
C MET A 172 10.73 -10.79 -0.04
N VAL A 173 9.62 -10.67 0.71
CA VAL A 173 9.66 -10.71 2.18
C VAL A 173 10.20 -12.05 2.68
N ASN A 174 9.70 -13.18 2.13
CA ASN A 174 10.21 -14.50 2.49
C ASN A 174 11.72 -14.64 2.20
N GLN A 175 12.18 -14.16 1.05
CA GLN A 175 13.60 -14.19 0.67
C GLN A 175 14.46 -13.37 1.64
N LEU A 176 14.04 -12.15 1.98
CA LEU A 176 14.79 -11.27 2.88
C LEU A 176 14.85 -11.81 4.31
N VAL A 177 13.76 -12.39 4.80
CA VAL A 177 13.74 -13.01 6.13
C VAL A 177 14.63 -14.26 6.18
N ASP A 178 14.57 -15.13 5.16
CA ASP A 178 15.44 -16.31 5.06
C ASP A 178 16.92 -15.92 4.95
N GLU A 179 17.23 -14.89 4.12
CA GLU A 179 18.58 -14.33 4.05
C GLU A 179 19.04 -13.79 5.40
N GLY A 180 18.20 -13.00 6.07
CA GLY A 180 18.50 -12.44 7.39
C GLY A 180 18.74 -13.50 8.45
N GLN A 181 17.98 -14.61 8.43
CA GLN A 181 18.23 -15.76 9.30
C GLN A 181 19.56 -16.44 8.99
N ARG A 182 19.89 -16.64 7.72
CA ARG A 182 21.18 -17.23 7.32
C ARG A 182 22.37 -16.36 7.70
N ARG A 183 22.24 -15.02 7.58
CA ARG A 183 23.27 -14.04 7.96
C ARG A 183 23.31 -13.75 9.47
N GLY A 184 22.41 -14.33 10.29
CA GLY A 184 22.34 -14.12 11.73
C GLY A 184 21.81 -12.73 12.13
N GLN A 185 21.13 -12.03 11.24
CA GLN A 185 20.54 -10.70 11.44
C GLN A 185 19.11 -10.76 11.99
N ILE A 186 18.40 -11.83 11.65
CA ILE A 186 17.03 -12.12 12.09
C ILE A 186 17.03 -13.42 12.90
N THR A 187 16.24 -13.45 13.97
CA THR A 187 16.14 -14.61 14.87
C THR A 187 15.74 -15.89 14.14
N ARG A 188 16.29 -17.02 14.60
CA ARG A 188 15.90 -18.37 14.17
C ARG A 188 14.94 -19.05 15.13
N SER A 189 14.37 -18.32 16.08
CA SER A 189 13.40 -18.86 17.04
C SER A 189 12.10 -19.32 16.40
N MET A 190 11.82 -18.84 15.17
CA MET A 190 10.65 -19.18 14.35
C MET A 190 11.09 -19.46 12.91
N PRO A 191 10.34 -20.29 12.15
CA PRO A 191 10.57 -20.45 10.72
C PRO A 191 10.46 -19.12 9.97
N TYR A 192 11.24 -18.95 8.89
CA TYR A 192 11.27 -17.72 8.12
C TYR A 192 9.89 -17.30 7.60
N TYR A 193 9.06 -18.24 7.17
CA TYR A 193 7.72 -17.95 6.63
C TYR A 193 6.74 -17.43 7.70
N GLU A 194 6.90 -17.82 8.96
CA GLU A 194 6.11 -17.27 10.07
C GLU A 194 6.52 -15.84 10.39
N ILE A 195 7.82 -15.56 10.39
CA ILE A 195 8.35 -14.19 10.57
C ILE A 195 7.92 -13.30 9.39
N ALA A 196 7.98 -13.80 8.15
CA ALA A 196 7.50 -13.09 6.97
C ALA A 196 6.00 -12.80 7.05
N HIS A 197 5.19 -13.75 7.56
CA HIS A 197 3.77 -13.53 7.80
C HIS A 197 3.53 -12.45 8.87
N MET A 198 4.31 -12.45 9.94
CA MET A 198 4.24 -11.46 11.01
C MET A 198 4.60 -10.06 10.50
N TYR A 199 5.63 -9.94 9.66
CA TYR A 199 5.97 -8.68 8.98
C TYR A 199 4.79 -8.14 8.17
N ALA A 200 4.21 -8.98 7.31
CA ALA A 200 3.06 -8.61 6.50
C ALA A 200 1.80 -8.28 7.33
N LEU A 201 1.65 -8.90 8.51
CA LEU A 201 0.59 -8.57 9.45
C LEU A 201 0.79 -7.17 10.04
N CYS A 202 2.01 -6.83 10.46
CA CYS A 202 2.33 -5.50 11.00
C CYS A 202 2.07 -4.38 9.97
N GLU A 203 2.51 -4.55 8.71
CA GLU A 203 2.24 -3.58 7.65
C GLU A 203 0.74 -3.40 7.42
N ARG A 204 0.00 -4.51 7.28
CA ARG A 204 -1.47 -4.44 7.11
C ARG A 204 -2.17 -3.79 8.29
N ALA A 205 -1.72 -4.02 9.52
CA ALA A 205 -2.31 -3.42 10.71
C ALA A 205 -2.14 -1.89 10.69
N ILE A 206 -0.96 -1.37 10.32
CA ILE A 206 -0.71 0.07 10.22
C ILE A 206 -1.57 0.70 9.12
N ILE A 207 -1.64 0.07 7.94
CA ILE A 207 -2.45 0.58 6.83
C ILE A 207 -3.95 0.53 7.18
N TYR A 208 -4.40 -0.53 7.84
CA TYR A 208 -5.79 -0.65 8.27
C TYR A 208 -6.17 0.45 9.26
N ASP A 209 -5.33 0.73 10.25
CA ASP A 209 -5.52 1.82 11.19
C ASP A 209 -5.56 3.19 10.50
N TYR A 210 -4.67 3.41 9.53
CA TYR A 210 -4.68 4.61 8.68
C TYR A 210 -6.00 4.76 7.92
N CYS A 211 -6.56 3.66 7.39
CA CYS A 211 -7.87 3.69 6.72
C CYS A 211 -9.01 4.02 7.69
N ILE A 212 -9.01 3.44 8.91
CA ILE A 212 -10.05 3.72 9.93
C ILE A 212 -10.01 5.18 10.38
N SER A 213 -8.80 5.77 10.42
CA SER A 213 -8.60 7.18 10.80
C SER A 213 -8.84 8.16 9.65
N ASP A 214 -9.38 7.72 8.50
CA ASP A 214 -9.58 8.55 7.30
C ASP A 214 -8.30 9.32 6.86
N GLY A 215 -7.12 8.71 7.03
CA GLY A 215 -5.85 9.36 6.74
C GLY A 215 -5.48 10.47 7.72
N GLY A 216 -5.96 10.40 8.97
CA GLY A 216 -5.85 11.47 9.96
C GLY A 216 -4.42 11.75 10.47
N TYR A 217 -3.41 11.06 9.97
CA TYR A 217 -2.00 11.25 10.34
C TYR A 217 -1.05 10.98 9.16
N ALA A 218 0.20 11.44 9.24
CA ALA A 218 1.22 11.16 8.25
C ALA A 218 1.66 9.67 8.35
N LEU A 219 1.23 8.84 7.39
CA LEU A 219 1.43 7.39 7.39
C LEU A 219 2.91 7.04 7.40
N GLY A 220 3.71 7.69 6.54
CA GLY A 220 5.15 7.44 6.44
C GLY A 220 5.89 7.76 7.74
N GLU A 221 5.58 8.90 8.37
CA GLU A 221 6.17 9.29 9.66
C GLU A 221 5.76 8.33 10.78
N TYR A 222 4.49 7.97 10.85
CA TYR A 222 3.96 7.03 11.84
C TYR A 222 4.59 5.64 11.68
N THR A 223 4.71 5.15 10.44
CA THR A 223 5.33 3.85 10.15
C THR A 223 6.78 3.80 10.57
N ARG A 224 7.57 4.88 10.35
CA ARG A 224 8.98 4.94 10.78
C ARG A 224 9.14 4.83 12.28
N LYS A 225 8.15 5.27 13.05
CA LYS A 225 8.14 5.16 14.52
C LYS A 225 7.66 3.80 14.99
N THR A 226 6.59 3.27 14.37
CA THR A 226 5.87 2.10 14.89
C THR A 226 6.36 0.77 14.35
N MET A 227 6.68 0.67 13.05
CA MET A 227 7.10 -0.61 12.44
C MET A 227 8.36 -1.19 13.09
N PRO A 228 9.42 -0.41 13.41
CA PRO A 228 10.57 -0.92 14.14
C PRO A 228 10.24 -1.42 15.56
N LEU A 229 9.22 -0.85 16.21
CA LEU A 229 8.77 -1.33 17.52
C LEU A 229 7.98 -2.62 17.42
N LEU A 230 7.06 -2.71 16.45
CA LEU A 230 6.21 -3.89 16.24
C LEU A 230 7.03 -5.10 15.79
N PHE A 231 8.01 -4.89 14.93
CA PHE A 231 8.78 -5.97 14.30
C PHE A 231 10.20 -6.11 14.86
N GLY A 232 10.67 -5.17 15.69
CA GLY A 232 12.05 -5.13 16.19
C GLY A 232 12.47 -6.33 17.03
N GLY A 233 11.52 -7.04 17.65
CA GLY A 233 11.79 -8.23 18.44
C GLY A 233 12.42 -9.39 17.67
N VAL A 234 12.37 -9.38 16.34
CA VAL A 234 13.01 -10.41 15.50
C VAL A 234 14.44 -10.07 15.12
N ARG A 235 14.88 -8.81 15.31
CA ARG A 235 16.25 -8.39 15.01
C ARG A 235 17.22 -8.97 16.03
N VAL A 236 18.25 -9.63 15.57
CA VAL A 236 19.35 -10.09 16.44
C VAL A 236 20.23 -8.89 16.78
N LYS A 237 20.37 -8.60 18.08
CA LYS A 237 21.31 -7.59 18.54
C LYS A 237 22.73 -8.12 18.32
N GLN A 238 23.52 -7.42 17.52
CA GLN A 238 24.95 -7.69 17.46
C GLN A 238 25.54 -7.28 18.81
N GLU A 239 26.09 -8.23 19.54
CA GLU A 239 26.94 -7.89 20.69
C GLU A 239 28.20 -7.21 20.14
N VAL A 240 28.40 -5.94 20.53
CA VAL A 240 29.57 -5.12 20.21
C VAL A 240 30.75 -5.57 21.09
#